data_f91160d196051f456d34f1ea9d87c9fb
#
_entry.id   f91160d196051f456d34f1ea9d87c9fb
#
_cell.length_a   1.000
_cell.length_b   1.000
_cell.length_c   1.000
_cell.angle_alpha   90.00
_cell.angle_beta   90.00
_cell.angle_gamma   90.00
#
_symmetry.space_group_name_H-M   'P 1'
#
loop_
_entity.id
_entity.type
_entity.pdbx_description
1 polymer ?
#
loop_
_entity_poly.entity_id
_entity_poly.type
_entity_poly.pdbx_seq_one_letter_code
_entity_poly.pdbx_strand_id
1 'polypeptide(L)'
;MPEKGGGALELLCQKKALELLGEDGAVRTHFQRYNLQKDLGMTCGGELALYFEVHRQELAWNIVIFGAGHLAQTLCRFLVELDCRVVCVDTRAEWLERLPRNDKLEACRVGDYCEGIARIVPGADVILMTMGHGSDLPVLRAIGQRKLPIAHLGLIGSDAKSGIVRRQLAADGLPREFIDSIVCPLGDKLGDNTPGEIAVGIVSQLLRLRNAG
;
A
#
# COMPACT_ATOMS: atom_id res chain seq x y z
N MET A 1 -7.74 -38.92 -7.15
CA MET A 1 -8.99 -38.60 -7.87
C MET A 1 -9.65 -37.46 -7.11
N PRO A 2 -9.85 -36.28 -7.68
CA PRO A 2 -10.62 -35.25 -7.00
C PRO A 2 -12.09 -35.69 -7.00
N GLU A 3 -12.70 -35.63 -5.82
CA GLU A 3 -14.11 -35.92 -5.61
C GLU A 3 -14.98 -35.04 -6.52
N LYS A 4 -15.85 -35.71 -7.26
CA LYS A 4 -16.92 -35.10 -8.06
C LYS A 4 -18.00 -34.57 -7.12
N GLY A 5 -17.79 -33.41 -6.50
CA GLY A 5 -18.73 -32.82 -5.56
C GLY A 5 -18.98 -31.34 -5.76
N GLY A 6 -18.30 -30.69 -6.70
CA GLY A 6 -18.59 -29.31 -7.06
C GLY A 6 -19.63 -29.29 -8.18
N GLY A 7 -20.89 -29.00 -7.86
CA GLY A 7 -21.95 -28.94 -8.86
C GLY A 7 -21.79 -27.77 -9.82
N ALA A 8 -22.44 -27.83 -10.99
CA ALA A 8 -22.47 -26.75 -11.98
C ALA A 8 -22.87 -25.40 -11.38
N LEU A 9 -23.68 -25.41 -10.33
CA LEU A 9 -24.12 -24.26 -9.57
C LEU A 9 -22.96 -23.59 -8.81
N GLU A 10 -22.11 -24.36 -8.12
CA GLU A 10 -20.96 -23.84 -7.36
C GLU A 10 -19.95 -23.18 -8.28
N LEU A 11 -19.68 -23.80 -9.43
CA LEU A 11 -18.79 -23.24 -10.44
C LEU A 11 -19.34 -21.92 -11.01
N LEU A 12 -20.65 -21.86 -11.24
CA LEU A 12 -21.33 -20.65 -11.69
C LEU A 12 -21.26 -19.54 -10.63
N CYS A 13 -21.51 -19.88 -9.35
CA CYS A 13 -21.37 -18.92 -8.24
C CYS A 13 -19.97 -18.36 -8.13
N GLN A 14 -18.94 -19.22 -8.18
CA GLN A 14 -17.54 -18.82 -8.12
C GLN A 14 -17.16 -17.89 -9.28
N LYS A 15 -17.57 -18.26 -10.52
CA LYS A 15 -17.30 -17.45 -11.70
C LYS A 15 -17.94 -16.07 -11.59
N LYS A 16 -19.21 -16.01 -11.15
CA LYS A 16 -19.94 -14.74 -10.99
C LYS A 16 -19.35 -13.90 -9.87
N ALA A 17 -18.96 -14.50 -8.76
CA ALA A 17 -18.29 -13.80 -7.67
C ALA A 17 -16.96 -13.16 -8.10
N LEU A 18 -16.14 -13.90 -8.86
CA LEU A 18 -14.88 -13.39 -9.41
C LEU A 18 -15.11 -12.24 -10.41
N GLU A 19 -16.13 -12.34 -11.27
CA GLU A 19 -16.53 -11.27 -12.19
C GLU A 19 -16.86 -9.99 -11.41
N LEU A 20 -17.75 -10.09 -10.39
CA LEU A 20 -18.18 -8.95 -9.57
C LEU A 20 -17.03 -8.34 -8.74
N LEU A 21 -16.08 -9.16 -8.31
CA LEU A 21 -14.88 -8.68 -7.63
C LEU A 21 -13.92 -7.92 -8.57
N GLY A 22 -13.89 -8.31 -9.85
CA GLY A 22 -13.06 -7.69 -10.89
C GLY A 22 -13.62 -6.37 -11.43
N GLU A 23 -14.92 -6.08 -11.23
CA GLU A 23 -15.52 -4.82 -11.65
C GLU A 23 -15.12 -3.68 -10.70
N ASP A 24 -14.47 -2.64 -11.23
CA ASP A 24 -14.03 -1.47 -10.46
C ASP A 24 -15.22 -0.69 -9.89
N GLY A 25 -15.55 -0.99 -8.64
CA GLY A 25 -16.30 -0.08 -7.74
C GLY A 25 -17.80 0.14 -8.00
N ALA A 26 -18.35 -0.25 -9.14
CA ALA A 26 -19.71 0.17 -9.54
C ALA A 26 -20.83 -0.73 -9.00
N VAL A 27 -20.60 -2.05 -8.86
CA VAL A 27 -21.65 -3.00 -8.46
C VAL A 27 -21.41 -3.50 -7.06
N ARG A 28 -22.25 -3.07 -6.10
CA ARG A 28 -22.21 -3.59 -4.72
C ARG A 28 -23.11 -4.79 -4.49
N THR A 29 -24.15 -4.94 -5.30
CA THR A 29 -25.13 -6.02 -5.18
C THR A 29 -25.52 -6.54 -6.55
N HIS A 30 -25.71 -7.86 -6.68
CA HIS A 30 -26.18 -8.49 -7.90
C HIS A 30 -27.21 -9.58 -7.55
N PHE A 31 -28.36 -9.53 -8.20
CA PHE A 31 -29.42 -10.51 -8.03
C PHE A 31 -29.74 -11.16 -9.37
N GLN A 32 -29.72 -12.49 -9.43
CA GLN A 32 -30.02 -13.22 -10.65
C GLN A 32 -30.80 -14.50 -10.37
N ARG A 33 -31.76 -14.82 -11.24
CA ARG A 33 -32.49 -16.07 -11.23
C ARG A 33 -31.99 -16.99 -12.33
N TYR A 34 -31.91 -18.28 -12.00
CA TYR A 34 -31.47 -19.33 -12.90
C TYR A 34 -32.54 -20.43 -12.96
N ASN A 35 -32.81 -20.95 -14.16
CA ASN A 35 -33.54 -22.19 -14.31
C ASN A 35 -32.57 -23.35 -14.29
N LEU A 36 -32.74 -24.30 -13.35
CA LEU A 36 -31.80 -25.39 -13.11
C LEU A 36 -31.62 -26.29 -14.34
N GLN A 37 -32.66 -26.52 -15.15
CA GLN A 37 -32.55 -27.32 -16.36
C GLN A 37 -31.94 -26.55 -17.52
N LYS A 38 -32.48 -25.33 -17.81
CA LYS A 38 -32.08 -24.56 -19.01
C LYS A 38 -30.69 -23.96 -18.88
N ASP A 39 -30.36 -23.40 -17.72
CA ASP A 39 -29.15 -22.62 -17.52
C ASP A 39 -27.97 -23.45 -16.96
N LEU A 40 -28.28 -24.55 -16.23
CA LEU A 40 -27.29 -25.39 -15.55
C LEU A 40 -27.27 -26.84 -16.03
N GLY A 41 -28.17 -27.22 -16.95
CA GLY A 41 -28.23 -28.59 -17.48
C GLY A 41 -28.54 -29.67 -16.41
N MET A 42 -29.18 -29.28 -15.31
CA MET A 42 -29.53 -30.19 -14.23
C MET A 42 -30.78 -31.00 -14.57
N THR A 43 -30.85 -32.24 -14.12
CA THR A 43 -32.04 -33.11 -14.32
C THR A 43 -33.20 -32.69 -13.44
N CYS A 44 -32.98 -32.01 -12.33
CA CYS A 44 -33.98 -31.49 -11.43
C CYS A 44 -34.57 -30.19 -12.00
N GLY A 45 -35.89 -30.16 -12.18
CA GLY A 45 -36.56 -28.90 -12.54
C GLY A 45 -36.65 -27.95 -11.35
N GLY A 46 -36.68 -26.66 -11.63
CA GLY A 46 -36.84 -25.61 -10.62
C GLY A 46 -36.09 -24.32 -10.98
N GLU A 47 -36.35 -23.30 -10.18
CA GLU A 47 -35.67 -22.00 -10.29
C GLU A 47 -34.88 -21.76 -9.01
N LEU A 48 -33.71 -21.13 -9.17
CA LEU A 48 -32.85 -20.65 -8.09
C LEU A 48 -32.63 -19.17 -8.22
N ALA A 49 -32.71 -18.45 -7.11
CA ALA A 49 -32.36 -17.04 -7.05
C ALA A 49 -31.05 -16.89 -6.24
N LEU A 50 -30.08 -16.23 -6.80
CA LEU A 50 -28.83 -15.91 -6.15
C LEU A 50 -28.72 -14.40 -5.93
N TYR A 51 -28.31 -14.06 -4.72
CA TYR A 51 -27.99 -12.69 -4.34
C TYR A 51 -26.51 -12.64 -3.96
N PHE A 52 -25.78 -11.75 -4.60
CA PHE A 52 -24.37 -11.48 -4.33
C PHE A 52 -24.26 -10.08 -3.73
N GLU A 53 -23.47 -9.95 -2.70
CA GLU A 53 -23.11 -8.67 -2.12
C GLU A 53 -21.59 -8.56 -2.04
N VAL A 54 -21.05 -7.49 -2.65
CA VAL A 54 -19.61 -7.23 -2.68
C VAL A 54 -19.26 -6.27 -1.55
N HIS A 55 -18.60 -6.77 -0.54
CA HIS A 55 -18.03 -5.97 0.53
C HIS A 55 -16.55 -5.72 0.21
N ARG A 56 -16.22 -4.49 -0.15
CA ARG A 56 -14.84 -4.05 -0.30
C ARG A 56 -14.41 -3.38 0.98
N GLN A 57 -13.44 -3.94 1.64
CA GLN A 57 -12.82 -3.27 2.79
C GLN A 57 -12.04 -2.06 2.26
N GLU A 58 -12.54 -0.86 2.52
CA GLU A 58 -11.77 0.36 2.30
C GLU A 58 -10.70 0.42 3.40
N LEU A 59 -9.48 0.09 3.03
CA LEU A 59 -8.34 0.25 3.92
C LEU A 59 -8.06 1.75 4.03
N ALA A 60 -8.54 2.37 5.11
CA ALA A 60 -8.41 3.81 5.34
C ALA A 60 -6.94 4.25 5.54
N TRP A 61 -6.09 3.34 5.99
CA TRP A 61 -4.68 3.62 6.23
C TRP A 61 -3.84 3.38 4.98
N ASN A 62 -3.37 4.46 4.38
CA ASN A 62 -2.55 4.43 3.17
C ASN A 62 -1.10 4.76 3.49
N ILE A 63 -0.17 3.96 2.98
CA ILE A 63 1.27 4.14 3.18
C ILE A 63 1.94 4.16 1.81
N VAL A 64 2.73 5.20 1.54
CA VAL A 64 3.53 5.30 0.31
C VAL A 64 5.00 5.25 0.67
N ILE A 65 5.71 4.26 0.14
CA ILE A 65 7.13 4.02 0.38
C ILE A 65 7.91 4.35 -0.88
N PHE A 66 8.86 5.25 -0.78
CA PHE A 66 9.81 5.56 -1.85
C PHE A 66 11.12 4.79 -1.61
N GLY A 67 11.41 3.85 -2.51
CA GLY A 67 12.55 2.93 -2.44
C GLY A 67 12.16 1.51 -2.05
N ALA A 68 12.47 0.52 -2.90
CA ALA A 68 12.18 -0.91 -2.72
C ALA A 68 13.41 -1.73 -2.26
N GLY A 69 14.39 -1.10 -1.58
CA GLY A 69 15.59 -1.75 -1.08
C GLY A 69 15.32 -2.84 -0.02
N HIS A 70 16.38 -3.46 0.51
CA HIS A 70 16.26 -4.57 1.47
C HIS A 70 15.37 -4.24 2.68
N LEU A 71 15.54 -3.03 3.24
CA LEU A 71 14.73 -2.58 4.37
C LEU A 71 13.25 -2.43 3.98
N ALA A 72 12.96 -1.85 2.81
CA ALA A 72 11.61 -1.70 2.32
C ALA A 72 10.93 -3.06 2.08
N GLN A 73 11.65 -4.05 1.54
CA GLN A 73 11.13 -5.41 1.37
C GLN A 73 10.75 -6.05 2.70
N THR A 74 11.58 -5.86 3.74
CA THR A 74 11.29 -6.35 5.08
C THR A 74 10.11 -5.62 5.69
N LEU A 75 10.06 -4.29 5.56
CA LEU A 75 8.95 -3.46 6.04
C LEU A 75 7.62 -3.84 5.36
N CYS A 76 7.62 -4.01 4.03
CA CYS A 76 6.43 -4.40 3.30
C CYS A 76 5.87 -5.75 3.75
N ARG A 77 6.72 -6.74 4.13
CA ARG A 77 6.26 -8.03 4.68
C ARG A 77 5.49 -7.87 5.98
N PHE A 78 5.87 -6.93 6.84
CA PHE A 78 5.11 -6.63 8.05
C PHE A 78 3.83 -5.85 7.75
N LEU A 79 3.91 -4.86 6.86
CA LEU A 79 2.78 -3.99 6.56
C LEU A 79 1.61 -4.74 5.90
N VAL A 80 1.87 -5.73 5.05
CA VAL A 80 0.80 -6.51 4.40
C VAL A 80 -0.02 -7.35 5.38
N GLU A 81 0.50 -7.63 6.59
CA GLU A 81 -0.22 -8.29 7.68
C GLU A 81 -1.16 -7.32 8.44
N LEU A 82 -1.01 -6.01 8.21
CA LEU A 82 -1.82 -4.98 8.86
C LEU A 82 -2.97 -4.52 7.95
N ASP A 83 -3.95 -3.81 8.54
CA ASP A 83 -5.06 -3.22 7.80
C ASP A 83 -4.65 -1.88 7.19
N CYS A 84 -3.79 -1.95 6.17
CA CYS A 84 -3.29 -0.81 5.41
C CYS A 84 -3.12 -1.16 3.93
N ARG A 85 -3.18 -0.14 3.08
CA ARG A 85 -2.78 -0.22 1.68
C ARG A 85 -1.39 0.37 1.52
N VAL A 86 -0.51 -0.35 0.85
CA VAL A 86 0.87 0.06 0.63
C VAL A 86 1.12 0.27 -0.86
N VAL A 87 1.73 1.40 -1.21
CA VAL A 87 2.31 1.62 -2.54
C VAL A 87 3.81 1.75 -2.37
N CYS A 88 4.58 0.87 -2.99
CA CYS A 88 6.03 0.93 -2.98
C CYS A 88 6.54 1.40 -4.33
N VAL A 89 7.20 2.56 -4.36
CA VAL A 89 7.70 3.26 -5.55
C VAL A 89 9.20 3.06 -5.68
N ASP A 90 9.67 2.57 -6.82
CA ASP A 90 11.11 2.52 -7.15
C ASP A 90 11.34 2.70 -8.65
N THR A 91 12.52 3.16 -9.02
CA THR A 91 12.92 3.30 -10.43
C THR A 91 13.44 1.98 -11.01
N ARG A 92 13.81 1.01 -10.17
CA ARG A 92 14.45 -0.26 -10.52
C ARG A 92 13.45 -1.41 -10.45
N ALA A 93 13.13 -2.00 -11.59
CA ALA A 93 12.16 -3.08 -11.71
C ALA A 93 12.55 -4.31 -10.86
N GLU A 94 13.83 -4.68 -10.89
CA GLU A 94 14.37 -5.85 -10.21
C GLU A 94 14.22 -5.80 -8.67
N TRP A 95 14.09 -4.60 -8.08
CA TRP A 95 13.83 -4.43 -6.66
C TRP A 95 12.33 -4.53 -6.33
N LEU A 96 11.49 -4.02 -7.21
CA LEU A 96 10.03 -4.14 -7.07
C LEU A 96 9.56 -5.60 -7.21
N GLU A 97 10.20 -6.38 -8.08
CA GLU A 97 9.89 -7.81 -8.27
C GLU A 97 10.16 -8.67 -7.02
N ARG A 98 11.00 -8.19 -6.09
CA ARG A 98 11.34 -8.87 -4.84
C ARG A 98 10.35 -8.56 -3.69
N LEU A 99 9.43 -7.63 -3.90
CA LEU A 99 8.39 -7.32 -2.92
C LEU A 99 7.46 -8.53 -2.70
N PRO A 100 6.86 -8.69 -1.51
CA PRO A 100 5.87 -9.73 -1.29
C PRO A 100 4.67 -9.54 -2.22
N ARG A 101 4.15 -10.64 -2.76
CA ARG A 101 2.92 -10.62 -3.56
C ARG A 101 1.71 -10.59 -2.64
N ASN A 102 0.98 -9.49 -2.62
CA ASN A 102 -0.19 -9.29 -1.78
C ASN A 102 -1.10 -8.25 -2.44
N ASP A 103 -2.40 -8.39 -2.34
CA ASP A 103 -3.42 -7.48 -2.89
C ASP A 103 -3.44 -6.10 -2.20
N LYS A 104 -2.90 -6.01 -0.98
CA LYS A 104 -2.72 -4.75 -0.24
C LYS A 104 -1.47 -3.96 -0.67
N LEU A 105 -0.56 -4.57 -1.47
CA LEU A 105 0.71 -3.98 -1.87
C LEU A 105 0.79 -3.77 -3.38
N GLU A 106 0.89 -2.53 -3.78
CA GLU A 106 1.14 -2.14 -5.16
C GLU A 106 2.63 -1.84 -5.37
N ALA A 107 3.27 -2.52 -6.32
CA ALA A 107 4.61 -2.21 -6.81
C ALA A 107 4.51 -1.19 -7.95
N CYS A 108 4.98 0.04 -7.72
CA CYS A 108 4.88 1.14 -8.67
C CYS A 108 6.25 1.48 -9.25
N ARG A 109 6.49 1.12 -10.52
CA ARG A 109 7.70 1.52 -11.24
C ARG A 109 7.54 2.92 -11.82
N VAL A 110 8.55 3.76 -11.62
CA VAL A 110 8.62 5.13 -12.15
C VAL A 110 9.95 5.37 -12.87
N GLY A 111 10.01 6.39 -13.71
CA GLY A 111 11.27 6.85 -14.32
C GLY A 111 12.09 7.71 -13.35
N ASP A 112 11.42 8.53 -12.55
CA ASP A 112 11.97 9.36 -11.50
C ASP A 112 11.08 9.26 -10.24
N TYR A 113 11.69 9.30 -9.05
CA TYR A 113 10.92 9.20 -7.80
C TYR A 113 9.86 10.29 -7.63
N CYS A 114 10.07 11.49 -8.18
CA CYS A 114 9.09 12.57 -8.13
C CYS A 114 7.78 12.25 -8.88
N GLU A 115 7.79 11.34 -9.85
CA GLU A 115 6.58 10.84 -10.50
C GLU A 115 5.69 10.06 -9.53
N GLY A 116 6.31 9.35 -8.58
CA GLY A 116 5.62 8.58 -7.55
C GLY A 116 4.79 9.43 -6.57
N ILE A 117 5.02 10.74 -6.53
CA ILE A 117 4.24 11.67 -5.70
C ILE A 117 2.75 11.65 -6.08
N ALA A 118 2.43 11.35 -7.33
CA ALA A 118 1.04 11.19 -7.79
C ALA A 118 0.29 10.02 -7.10
N ARG A 119 1.02 9.14 -6.41
CA ARG A 119 0.44 8.02 -5.64
C ARG A 119 0.10 8.39 -4.19
N ILE A 120 0.50 9.58 -3.75
CA ILE A 120 0.19 10.06 -2.39
C ILE A 120 -1.25 10.54 -2.35
N VAL A 121 -2.10 9.84 -1.61
CA VAL A 121 -3.47 10.24 -1.34
C VAL A 121 -3.53 11.11 -0.07
N PRO A 122 -4.55 11.97 0.10
CA PRO A 122 -4.73 12.75 1.32
C PRO A 122 -4.75 11.87 2.58
N GLY A 123 -4.01 12.28 3.60
CA GLY A 123 -3.90 11.54 4.87
C GLY A 123 -2.99 10.31 4.81
N ALA A 124 -2.24 10.10 3.75
CA ALA A 124 -1.28 9.00 3.68
C ALA A 124 -0.06 9.24 4.56
N ASP A 125 0.51 8.15 5.08
CA ASP A 125 1.86 8.14 5.62
C ASP A 125 2.86 7.98 4.48
N VAL A 126 3.88 8.81 4.45
CA VAL A 126 4.91 8.81 3.42
C VAL A 126 6.27 8.47 4.01
N ILE A 127 6.93 7.48 3.45
CA ILE A 127 8.22 6.97 3.92
C ILE A 127 9.24 7.05 2.79
N LEU A 128 10.34 7.76 3.04
CA LEU A 128 11.46 7.84 2.11
C LEU A 128 12.61 6.95 2.60
N MET A 129 12.98 5.96 1.78
CA MET A 129 14.10 5.07 2.01
C MET A 129 14.79 4.71 0.69
N THR A 130 15.01 5.72 -0.15
CA THR A 130 15.67 5.55 -1.45
C THR A 130 17.17 5.27 -1.29
N MET A 131 17.92 5.27 -2.40
CA MET A 131 19.36 4.96 -2.37
C MET A 131 20.21 6.02 -1.64
N GLY A 132 19.64 7.16 -1.26
CA GLY A 132 20.35 8.16 -0.51
C GLY A 132 19.83 9.58 -0.70
N HIS A 133 20.61 10.51 -0.17
CA HIS A 133 20.29 11.92 -0.10
C HIS A 133 19.91 12.55 -1.46
N GLY A 134 20.62 12.19 -2.55
CA GLY A 134 20.36 12.74 -3.88
C GLY A 134 18.99 12.38 -4.45
N SER A 135 18.40 11.26 -4.03
CA SER A 135 17.09 10.80 -4.46
C SER A 135 15.96 11.15 -3.47
N ASP A 136 16.26 11.24 -2.16
CA ASP A 136 15.27 11.62 -1.17
C ASP A 136 14.92 13.12 -1.25
N LEU A 137 15.91 13.98 -1.44
CA LEU A 137 15.74 15.44 -1.37
C LEU A 137 14.79 16.01 -2.44
N PRO A 138 14.87 15.59 -3.73
CA PRO A 138 13.92 16.05 -4.74
C PRO A 138 12.46 15.71 -4.39
N VAL A 139 12.21 14.52 -3.85
CA VAL A 139 10.87 14.09 -3.42
C VAL A 139 10.37 14.93 -2.24
N LEU A 140 11.22 15.18 -1.23
CA LEU A 140 10.88 16.04 -0.09
C LEU A 140 10.54 17.47 -0.54
N ARG A 141 11.35 18.03 -1.45
CA ARG A 141 11.08 19.35 -2.03
C ARG A 141 9.71 19.41 -2.70
N ALA A 142 9.43 18.44 -3.55
CA ALA A 142 8.19 18.40 -4.30
C ALA A 142 6.96 18.20 -3.38
N ILE A 143 7.06 17.40 -2.32
CA ILE A 143 6.00 17.24 -1.31
C ILE A 143 5.76 18.60 -0.61
N GLY A 144 6.82 19.24 -0.12
CA GLY A 144 6.71 20.51 0.60
C GLY A 144 6.19 21.66 -0.27
N GLN A 145 6.67 21.78 -1.51
CA GLN A 145 6.22 22.81 -2.45
C GLN A 145 4.74 22.65 -2.84
N ARG A 146 4.28 21.41 -3.01
CA ARG A 146 2.88 21.08 -3.35
C ARG A 146 1.95 21.13 -2.14
N LYS A 147 2.47 21.25 -0.93
CA LYS A 147 1.70 21.25 0.33
C LYS A 147 0.73 20.09 0.41
N LEU A 148 1.22 18.88 0.10
CA LEU A 148 0.37 17.69 0.09
C LEU A 148 -0.15 17.41 1.51
N PRO A 149 -1.44 17.13 1.66
CA PRO A 149 -2.04 16.82 2.96
C PRO A 149 -1.70 15.37 3.37
N ILE A 150 -0.51 15.17 3.91
CA ILE A 150 0.00 13.89 4.40
C ILE A 150 -0.16 13.82 5.93
N ALA A 151 -0.40 12.62 6.47
CA ALA A 151 -0.51 12.42 7.90
C ALA A 151 0.86 12.39 8.57
N HIS A 152 1.81 11.69 7.94
CA HIS A 152 3.15 11.54 8.50
C HIS A 152 4.20 11.48 7.37
N LEU A 153 5.38 12.06 7.62
CA LEU A 153 6.52 12.08 6.70
C LEU A 153 7.77 11.56 7.40
N GLY A 154 8.16 10.35 7.03
CA GLY A 154 9.32 9.67 7.58
C GLY A 154 10.48 9.59 6.58
N LEU A 155 11.69 9.80 7.04
CA LEU A 155 12.92 9.65 6.27
C LEU A 155 13.88 8.70 6.98
N ILE A 156 14.29 7.63 6.28
CA ILE A 156 15.33 6.76 6.80
C ILE A 156 16.69 7.46 6.76
N GLY A 157 17.40 7.41 7.86
CA GLY A 157 18.72 8.01 7.94
C GLY A 157 19.20 8.21 9.37
N SER A 158 20.42 8.72 9.52
CA SER A 158 21.01 9.12 10.78
C SER A 158 20.67 10.57 11.13
N ASP A 159 20.97 10.97 12.38
CA ASP A 159 20.88 12.37 12.81
C ASP A 159 21.73 13.30 11.91
N ALA A 160 22.90 12.82 11.47
CA ALA A 160 23.73 13.58 10.53
C ALA A 160 23.03 13.82 9.20
N LYS A 161 22.37 12.81 8.61
CA LYS A 161 21.55 12.95 7.40
C LYS A 161 20.40 13.91 7.63
N SER A 162 19.69 13.79 8.75
CA SER A 162 18.62 14.71 9.15
C SER A 162 19.07 16.17 9.13
N GLY A 163 20.20 16.47 9.76
CA GLY A 163 20.75 17.82 9.81
C GLY A 163 21.11 18.37 8.41
N ILE A 164 21.64 17.54 7.52
CA ILE A 164 21.96 17.95 6.14
C ILE A 164 20.65 18.25 5.36
N VAL A 165 19.69 17.34 5.39
CA VAL A 165 18.41 17.47 4.68
C VAL A 165 17.68 18.73 5.13
N ARG A 166 17.56 18.96 6.45
CA ARG A 166 16.87 20.13 7.00
C ARG A 166 17.52 21.45 6.54
N ARG A 167 18.86 21.53 6.55
CA ARG A 167 19.58 22.73 6.07
C ARG A 167 19.32 22.99 4.59
N GLN A 168 19.31 21.93 3.76
CA GLN A 168 19.08 22.10 2.32
C GLN A 168 17.65 22.52 2.02
N LEU A 169 16.65 21.90 2.67
CA LEU A 169 15.26 22.29 2.50
C LEU A 169 15.00 23.73 2.95
N ALA A 170 15.68 24.18 4.02
CA ALA A 170 15.62 25.57 4.46
C ALA A 170 16.27 26.52 3.44
N ALA A 171 17.42 26.16 2.86
CA ALA A 171 18.07 26.92 1.80
C ALA A 171 17.22 27.00 0.53
N ASP A 172 16.40 25.98 0.26
CA ASP A 172 15.43 25.94 -0.85
C ASP A 172 14.15 26.77 -0.56
N GLY A 173 14.05 27.39 0.63
CA GLY A 173 12.93 28.25 1.03
C GLY A 173 11.66 27.52 1.45
N LEU A 174 11.74 26.23 1.84
CA LEU A 174 10.58 25.51 2.33
C LEU A 174 10.19 26.01 3.74
N PRO A 175 8.89 25.99 4.08
CA PRO A 175 8.40 26.42 5.40
C PRO A 175 9.03 25.60 6.53
N ARG A 176 9.39 26.26 7.63
CA ARG A 176 9.98 25.61 8.80
C ARG A 176 9.07 24.54 9.38
N GLU A 177 7.76 24.78 9.42
CA GLU A 177 6.75 23.83 9.87
C GLU A 177 6.83 22.50 9.08
N PHE A 178 6.94 22.56 7.75
CA PHE A 178 7.15 21.39 6.92
C PHE A 178 8.46 20.67 7.24
N ILE A 179 9.56 21.43 7.37
CA ILE A 179 10.88 20.86 7.67
C ILE A 179 10.86 20.15 9.04
N ASP A 180 10.19 20.73 10.01
CA ASP A 180 10.12 20.20 11.38
C ASP A 180 9.17 18.98 11.46
N SER A 181 8.20 18.84 10.54
CA SER A 181 7.32 17.67 10.46
C SER A 181 8.02 16.40 9.94
N ILE A 182 9.20 16.51 9.31
CA ILE A 182 9.95 15.37 8.81
C ILE A 182 10.57 14.60 9.98
N VAL A 183 10.14 13.35 10.17
CA VAL A 183 10.71 12.44 11.17
C VAL A 183 11.94 11.74 10.60
N CYS A 184 13.11 12.10 11.10
CA CYS A 184 14.39 11.49 10.75
C CYS A 184 15.34 11.58 11.95
N PRO A 185 15.87 10.46 12.43
CA PRO A 185 15.71 9.07 12.00
C PRO A 185 14.28 8.56 12.12
N LEU A 186 13.86 7.74 11.15
CA LEU A 186 12.56 7.08 11.16
C LEU A 186 12.62 5.76 11.94
N GLY A 187 11.61 5.51 12.75
CA GLY A 187 11.43 4.29 13.54
C GLY A 187 11.91 4.42 14.98
N ASP A 188 11.29 3.63 15.85
CA ASP A 188 11.74 3.49 17.23
C ASP A 188 13.08 2.75 17.26
N LYS A 189 14.01 3.19 18.11
CA LYS A 189 15.29 2.49 18.29
C LYS A 189 15.06 1.20 19.06
N LEU A 190 15.12 0.08 18.36
CA LEU A 190 14.96 -1.27 18.90
C LEU A 190 16.18 -2.11 18.51
N GLY A 191 16.82 -2.77 19.49
CA GLY A 191 17.92 -3.70 19.25
C GLY A 191 19.17 -3.08 18.62
N ASP A 192 19.83 -3.87 17.77
CA ASP A 192 21.17 -3.61 17.21
C ASP A 192 21.17 -3.02 15.79
N ASN A 193 20.05 -2.47 15.34
CA ASN A 193 19.87 -1.87 14.01
C ASN A 193 20.00 -2.86 12.83
N THR A 194 19.64 -4.11 13.02
CA THR A 194 19.44 -5.01 11.88
C THR A 194 18.26 -4.55 11.02
N PRO A 195 18.21 -4.84 9.71
CA PRO A 195 17.08 -4.45 8.87
C PRO A 195 15.72 -4.89 9.41
N GLY A 196 15.64 -6.06 10.07
CA GLY A 196 14.43 -6.54 10.72
C GLY A 196 14.00 -5.68 11.90
N GLU A 197 14.93 -5.33 12.79
CA GLU A 197 14.67 -4.49 13.96
C GLU A 197 14.29 -3.07 13.56
N ILE A 198 14.96 -2.51 12.55
CA ILE A 198 14.60 -1.19 12.01
C ILE A 198 13.18 -1.24 11.43
N ALA A 199 12.82 -2.28 10.66
CA ALA A 199 11.48 -2.42 10.11
C ALA A 199 10.41 -2.52 11.22
N VAL A 200 10.66 -3.29 12.28
CA VAL A 200 9.78 -3.37 13.46
C VAL A 200 9.66 -2.01 14.15
N GLY A 201 10.76 -1.29 14.31
CA GLY A 201 10.75 0.06 14.88
C GLY A 201 9.91 1.05 14.07
N ILE A 202 9.98 0.97 12.73
CA ILE A 202 9.14 1.78 11.84
C ILE A 202 7.66 1.41 12.00
N VAL A 203 7.33 0.12 12.00
CA VAL A 203 5.94 -0.34 12.19
C VAL A 203 5.39 0.11 13.54
N SER A 204 6.18 -0.05 14.61
CA SER A 204 5.81 0.42 15.96
C SER A 204 5.48 1.91 15.98
N GLN A 205 6.34 2.73 15.39
CA GLN A 205 6.13 4.17 15.31
C GLN A 205 4.86 4.53 14.51
N LEU A 206 4.66 3.92 13.35
CA LEU A 206 3.49 4.16 12.50
C LEU A 206 2.18 3.79 13.20
N LEU A 207 2.15 2.63 13.89
CA LEU A 207 0.97 2.19 14.67
C LEU A 207 0.64 3.16 15.82
N ARG A 208 1.65 3.68 16.51
CA ARG A 208 1.45 4.70 17.56
C ARG A 208 0.89 5.99 17.00
N LEU A 209 1.43 6.47 15.88
CA LEU A 209 0.97 7.70 15.22
C LEU A 209 -0.47 7.57 14.74
N ARG A 210 -0.83 6.47 14.10
CA ARG A 210 -2.19 6.18 13.66
C ARG A 210 -3.20 6.20 14.82
N ASN A 211 -2.83 5.68 15.99
CA ASN A 211 -3.73 5.56 17.14
C ASN A 211 -3.78 6.82 18.01
N ALA A 212 -2.91 7.80 17.74
CA ALA A 212 -2.87 9.07 18.49
C ALA A 212 -3.73 10.18 17.85
N GLY A 213 -4.23 10.00 16.66
CA GLY A 213 -5.11 10.92 15.92
C GLY A 213 -6.51 10.39 15.87
#